data_3fa5a97edc511915ffc2814a0297f449
#
_entry.id   3fa5a97edc511915ffc2814a0297f449
#
_cell.length_a   1.000
_cell.length_b   1.000
_cell.length_c   1.000
_cell.angle_alpha   90.00
_cell.angle_beta   90.00
_cell.angle_gamma   90.00
#
_symmetry.space_group_name_H-M   'P 1'
#
loop_
_entity.id
_entity.type
_entity.pdbx_description
1 polymer ?
#
loop_
_entity_poly.entity_id
_entity_poly.type
_entity_poly.pdbx_seq_one_letter_code
_entity_poly.pdbx_strand_id
1 'polypeptide(L)'
;MNVIVVGGGKVGRKLVEDFNYEGDDVVLIDIKSEICDRIQDDYDVRCVCGSGTDLETLREAEANKADIFIAVTENDEFNALCTVMAKKLGADRCVARVRNREYFKQLDFMRNALGINLIVNPEYATACEISRILRFPAAIKTETFAKGRIELIEFNISSDNALCGKAIFEIYKKFKIKLLICAVQRGNEVYIPNGDFVIESGDKLHITASHRDVAKFMHEIGVINTKVKTAIIIGGGRISFYLAKQLLESGIRVKIIEHNMNRCKELTEHLPKADIVCADGTDKHVLAQEGIDRVDSLVALTGIDEENMIISMYSQSRFVDKIVTKVNRLSFAELMENTGVYSIVTPKNITANIIIGYARAMKSAKDTEMRTLYRIVNNKAEAMEFRVTRESELTSKSLSQIKMKRNVLIAAILRNNKIILPDGESKLEVGDTVVIVTTHHITTLGDILA
;
A
#
# COMPACT_ATOMS: atom_id res chain seq x y z
N MET A 1 13.80 9.84 -15.49
CA MET A 1 14.71 9.70 -14.34
C MET A 1 15.59 8.48 -14.57
N ASN A 2 16.88 8.56 -14.22
CA ASN A 2 17.80 7.42 -14.35
C ASN A 2 17.70 6.55 -13.09
N VAL A 3 17.12 5.36 -13.23
CA VAL A 3 16.84 4.44 -12.15
C VAL A 3 17.74 3.20 -12.28
N ILE A 4 18.46 2.85 -11.23
CA ILE A 4 19.20 1.59 -11.20
C ILE A 4 18.59 0.68 -10.13
N VAL A 5 18.26 -0.55 -10.51
CA VAL A 5 17.72 -1.57 -9.62
C VAL A 5 18.70 -2.73 -9.53
N VAL A 6 19.14 -3.07 -8.31
CA VAL A 6 20.01 -4.24 -8.06
C VAL A 6 19.16 -5.36 -7.47
N GLY A 7 19.14 -6.49 -8.20
CA GLY A 7 18.37 -7.69 -7.89
C GLY A 7 17.05 -7.79 -8.65
N GLY A 8 16.98 -8.67 -9.64
CA GLY A 8 15.82 -8.96 -10.50
C GLY A 8 14.81 -9.96 -9.90
N GLY A 9 14.79 -10.12 -8.57
CA GLY A 9 13.81 -10.94 -7.87
C GLY A 9 12.40 -10.37 -7.90
N LYS A 10 11.45 -10.90 -7.11
CA LYS A 10 10.03 -10.52 -7.11
C LYS A 10 9.79 -9.01 -6.95
N VAL A 11 10.53 -8.34 -6.07
CA VAL A 11 10.41 -6.89 -5.82
C VAL A 11 11.09 -6.10 -6.93
N GLY A 12 12.33 -6.49 -7.32
CA GLY A 12 13.07 -5.78 -8.35
C GLY A 12 12.36 -5.81 -9.70
N ARG A 13 11.83 -6.97 -10.12
CA ARG A 13 11.02 -7.08 -11.34
C ARG A 13 9.80 -6.16 -11.30
N LYS A 14 9.11 -6.10 -10.15
CA LYS A 14 7.95 -5.19 -10.01
C LYS A 14 8.37 -3.71 -10.10
N LEU A 15 9.51 -3.35 -9.55
CA LEU A 15 10.07 -2.00 -9.67
C LEU A 15 10.43 -1.66 -11.12
N VAL A 16 11.09 -2.59 -11.83
CA VAL A 16 11.41 -2.42 -13.25
C VAL A 16 10.14 -2.20 -14.08
N GLU A 17 9.12 -3.05 -13.90
CA GLU A 17 7.81 -2.91 -14.54
C GLU A 17 7.20 -1.53 -14.29
N ASP A 18 7.17 -1.09 -13.02
CA ASP A 18 6.53 0.16 -12.64
C ASP A 18 7.27 1.39 -13.15
N PHE A 19 8.61 1.43 -13.05
CA PHE A 19 9.42 2.55 -13.56
C PHE A 19 9.42 2.61 -15.08
N ASN A 20 9.47 1.45 -15.77
CA ASN A 20 9.35 1.39 -17.22
C ASN A 20 7.99 1.92 -17.69
N TYR A 21 6.92 1.55 -17.00
CA TYR A 21 5.57 2.08 -17.27
C TYR A 21 5.48 3.61 -17.10
N GLU A 22 6.28 4.17 -16.19
CA GLU A 22 6.37 5.63 -15.95
C GLU A 22 7.25 6.36 -16.98
N GLY A 23 7.86 5.63 -17.91
CA GLY A 23 8.77 6.19 -18.90
C GLY A 23 10.12 6.64 -18.30
N ASP A 24 10.57 5.99 -17.23
CA ASP A 24 11.89 6.20 -16.65
C ASP A 24 12.94 5.35 -17.35
N ASP A 25 14.19 5.84 -17.42
CA ASP A 25 15.33 5.08 -17.91
C ASP A 25 15.78 4.10 -16.83
N VAL A 26 15.53 2.81 -17.05
CA VAL A 26 15.79 1.77 -16.05
C VAL A 26 16.98 0.91 -16.43
N VAL A 27 17.90 0.71 -15.50
CA VAL A 27 18.98 -0.27 -15.60
C VAL A 27 18.80 -1.29 -14.49
N LEU A 28 18.70 -2.58 -14.85
CA LEU A 28 18.74 -3.67 -13.90
C LEU A 28 20.14 -4.23 -13.77
N ILE A 29 20.61 -4.51 -12.56
CA ILE A 29 21.82 -5.28 -12.27
C ILE A 29 21.41 -6.58 -11.59
N ASP A 30 21.77 -7.72 -12.15
CA ASP A 30 21.63 -9.03 -11.50
C ASP A 30 22.83 -9.94 -11.85
N ILE A 31 23.19 -10.83 -10.92
CA ILE A 31 24.30 -11.80 -11.14
C ILE A 31 23.91 -12.95 -12.06
N LYS A 32 22.61 -13.15 -12.31
CA LYS A 32 22.08 -14.25 -13.11
C LYS A 32 21.70 -13.74 -14.50
N SER A 33 22.43 -14.19 -15.52
CA SER A 33 22.11 -13.83 -16.92
C SER A 33 20.68 -14.17 -17.31
N GLU A 34 20.16 -15.33 -16.89
CA GLU A 34 18.78 -15.76 -17.16
C GLU A 34 17.71 -14.77 -16.66
N ILE A 35 18.01 -14.06 -15.56
CA ILE A 35 17.12 -13.03 -15.04
C ILE A 35 17.19 -11.77 -15.89
N CYS A 36 18.43 -11.39 -16.29
CA CYS A 36 18.66 -10.26 -17.17
C CYS A 36 17.96 -10.45 -18.52
N ASP A 37 18.18 -11.62 -19.17
CA ASP A 37 17.60 -11.96 -20.46
C ASP A 37 16.06 -11.90 -20.40
N ARG A 38 15.44 -12.53 -19.39
CA ARG A 38 13.99 -12.54 -19.23
C ARG A 38 13.40 -11.14 -19.02
N ILE A 39 14.10 -10.29 -18.28
CA ILE A 39 13.60 -8.93 -18.01
C ILE A 39 13.74 -8.06 -19.25
N GLN A 40 14.79 -8.23 -20.07
CA GLN A 40 14.93 -7.55 -21.34
C GLN A 40 13.89 -8.02 -22.37
N ASP A 41 13.51 -9.30 -22.35
CA ASP A 41 12.45 -9.82 -23.21
C ASP A 41 11.06 -9.25 -22.86
N ASP A 42 10.81 -9.02 -21.55
CA ASP A 42 9.52 -8.57 -21.06
C ASP A 42 9.37 -7.03 -21.07
N TYR A 43 10.47 -6.27 -20.96
CA TYR A 43 10.47 -4.81 -20.78
C TYR A 43 11.58 -4.16 -21.58
N ASP A 44 11.31 -2.94 -22.07
CA ASP A 44 12.32 -2.11 -22.75
C ASP A 44 13.26 -1.45 -21.72
N VAL A 45 14.17 -2.25 -21.17
CA VAL A 45 15.11 -1.83 -20.13
C VAL A 45 16.50 -2.40 -20.36
N ARG A 46 17.54 -1.67 -19.97
CA ARG A 46 18.91 -2.15 -20.03
C ARG A 46 19.22 -3.03 -18.84
N CYS A 47 19.87 -4.18 -19.07
CA CYS A 47 20.34 -5.04 -18.01
C CYS A 47 21.88 -5.17 -18.06
N VAL A 48 22.50 -5.19 -16.88
CA VAL A 48 23.93 -5.44 -16.69
C VAL A 48 24.07 -6.70 -15.85
N CYS A 49 24.68 -7.74 -16.43
CA CYS A 49 24.90 -8.99 -15.74
C CYS A 49 26.18 -8.90 -14.91
N GLY A 50 26.03 -8.77 -13.59
CA GLY A 50 27.19 -8.64 -12.69
C GLY A 50 26.77 -8.41 -11.24
N SER A 51 27.78 -8.20 -10.38
CA SER A 51 27.57 -7.94 -8.97
C SER A 51 27.32 -6.45 -8.71
N GLY A 52 26.25 -6.11 -7.96
CA GLY A 52 25.98 -4.73 -7.53
C GLY A 52 27.03 -4.13 -6.58
N THR A 53 28.05 -4.91 -6.20
CA THR A 53 29.22 -4.45 -5.42
C THR A 53 30.48 -4.39 -6.27
N ASP A 54 30.43 -4.82 -7.54
CA ASP A 54 31.58 -4.73 -8.44
C ASP A 54 31.64 -3.35 -9.09
N LEU A 55 32.83 -2.75 -9.08
CA LEU A 55 33.04 -1.38 -9.54
C LEU A 55 32.86 -1.24 -11.06
N GLU A 56 33.26 -2.25 -11.84
CA GLU A 56 33.11 -2.24 -13.28
C GLU A 56 31.62 -2.36 -13.67
N THR A 57 30.91 -3.29 -13.03
CA THR A 57 29.44 -3.45 -13.18
C THR A 57 28.71 -2.15 -12.85
N LEU A 58 29.07 -1.47 -11.75
CA LEU A 58 28.45 -0.21 -11.37
C LEU A 58 28.78 0.94 -12.35
N ARG A 59 29.96 0.96 -12.92
CA ARG A 59 30.35 1.93 -13.96
C ARG A 59 29.63 1.65 -15.27
N GLU A 60 29.53 0.40 -15.70
CA GLU A 60 28.77 0.00 -16.87
C GLU A 60 27.29 0.38 -16.74
N ALA A 61 26.72 0.19 -15.55
CA ALA A 61 25.36 0.62 -15.22
C ALA A 61 25.20 2.15 -15.07
N GLU A 62 26.28 2.93 -15.22
CA GLU A 62 26.32 4.38 -15.03
C GLU A 62 25.81 4.86 -13.66
N ALA A 63 26.20 4.15 -12.59
CA ALA A 63 25.75 4.45 -11.23
C ALA A 63 26.03 5.90 -10.79
N ASN A 64 27.04 6.56 -11.38
CA ASN A 64 27.38 7.96 -11.12
C ASN A 64 26.35 8.96 -11.69
N LYS A 65 25.48 8.53 -12.60
CA LYS A 65 24.41 9.35 -13.19
C LYS A 65 23.03 9.00 -12.63
N ALA A 66 22.94 8.02 -11.74
CA ALA A 66 21.68 7.57 -11.21
C ALA A 66 21.01 8.65 -10.34
N ASP A 67 19.79 9.03 -10.69
CA ASP A 67 18.93 9.84 -9.82
C ASP A 67 18.52 9.01 -8.59
N ILE A 68 18.27 7.71 -8.79
CA ILE A 68 17.95 6.78 -7.70
C ILE A 68 18.58 5.40 -7.95
N PHE A 69 19.24 4.89 -6.94
CA PHE A 69 19.85 3.56 -6.90
C PHE A 69 19.17 2.71 -5.84
N ILE A 70 18.63 1.55 -6.23
CA ILE A 70 17.74 0.73 -5.42
C ILE A 70 18.31 -0.67 -5.30
N ALA A 71 18.71 -1.10 -4.08
CA ALA A 71 19.20 -2.44 -3.82
C ALA A 71 18.14 -3.29 -3.09
N VAL A 72 17.63 -4.33 -3.77
CA VAL A 72 16.51 -5.16 -3.30
C VAL A 72 16.79 -6.67 -3.42
N THR A 73 18.03 -7.07 -3.31
CA THR A 73 18.45 -8.49 -3.30
C THR A 73 18.00 -9.18 -2.00
N GLU A 74 18.27 -10.47 -1.85
CA GLU A 74 17.88 -11.23 -0.67
C GLU A 74 18.78 -10.99 0.57
N ASN A 75 19.95 -10.42 0.39
CA ASN A 75 20.93 -10.19 1.44
C ASN A 75 20.98 -8.72 1.85
N ASP A 76 20.73 -8.45 3.13
CA ASP A 76 20.61 -7.09 3.68
C ASP A 76 21.96 -6.35 3.69
N GLU A 77 23.04 -7.04 4.06
CA GLU A 77 24.40 -6.51 4.11
C GLU A 77 24.88 -6.16 2.70
N PHE A 78 24.58 -7.02 1.72
CA PHE A 78 24.86 -6.78 0.32
C PHE A 78 24.10 -5.56 -0.20
N ASN A 79 22.80 -5.43 0.13
CA ASN A 79 22.00 -4.26 -0.25
C ASN A 79 22.58 -2.97 0.32
N ALA A 80 22.99 -2.99 1.60
CA ALA A 80 23.63 -1.84 2.22
C ALA A 80 24.97 -1.49 1.53
N LEU A 81 25.80 -2.49 1.25
CA LEU A 81 27.10 -2.29 0.60
C LEU A 81 26.94 -1.72 -0.82
N CYS A 82 26.01 -2.28 -1.62
CA CYS A 82 25.69 -1.76 -2.96
C CYS A 82 25.33 -0.27 -2.92
N THR A 83 24.48 0.13 -1.97
CA THR A 83 24.05 1.53 -1.85
C THR A 83 25.20 2.46 -1.41
N VAL A 84 26.08 2.01 -0.53
CA VAL A 84 27.28 2.77 -0.12
C VAL A 84 28.22 2.99 -1.31
N MET A 85 28.47 1.95 -2.11
CA MET A 85 29.32 2.03 -3.29
C MET A 85 28.72 2.96 -4.34
N ALA A 86 27.44 2.80 -4.66
CA ALA A 86 26.74 3.67 -5.61
C ALA A 86 26.76 5.14 -5.16
N LYS A 87 26.54 5.38 -3.86
CA LYS A 87 26.60 6.73 -3.29
C LYS A 87 27.98 7.35 -3.43
N LYS A 88 29.04 6.59 -3.22
CA LYS A 88 30.43 7.04 -3.39
C LYS A 88 30.79 7.28 -4.86
N LEU A 89 30.18 6.58 -5.79
CA LEU A 89 30.31 6.82 -7.23
C LEU A 89 29.57 8.04 -7.71
N GLY A 90 28.58 8.56 -6.97
CA GLY A 90 27.86 9.78 -7.30
C GLY A 90 26.34 9.64 -7.46
N ALA A 91 25.75 8.47 -7.16
CA ALA A 91 24.29 8.31 -7.18
C ALA A 91 23.63 9.35 -6.22
N ASP A 92 22.58 10.04 -6.72
CA ASP A 92 21.94 11.10 -5.93
C ASP A 92 21.21 10.53 -4.73
N ARG A 93 20.38 9.53 -4.92
CA ARG A 93 19.63 8.87 -3.84
C ARG A 93 19.83 7.36 -3.85
N CYS A 94 19.90 6.79 -2.65
CA CYS A 94 20.07 5.36 -2.45
C CYS A 94 18.95 4.81 -1.59
N VAL A 95 18.40 3.67 -2.04
CA VAL A 95 17.34 2.92 -1.36
C VAL A 95 17.84 1.50 -1.10
N ALA A 96 17.71 1.02 0.13
CA ALA A 96 18.07 -0.34 0.51
C ALA A 96 16.89 -1.11 1.09
N ARG A 97 16.74 -2.37 0.68
CA ARG A 97 15.88 -3.31 1.36
C ARG A 97 16.61 -3.92 2.55
N VAL A 98 16.03 -3.84 3.75
CA VAL A 98 16.57 -4.42 4.98
C VAL A 98 15.48 -5.15 5.74
N ARG A 99 15.64 -6.46 5.93
CA ARG A 99 14.66 -7.37 6.55
C ARG A 99 15.03 -7.76 7.98
N ASN A 100 16.32 -7.67 8.33
CA ASN A 100 16.81 -8.05 9.64
C ASN A 100 16.26 -7.13 10.71
N ARG A 101 15.73 -7.71 11.79
CA ARG A 101 15.10 -6.97 12.90
C ARG A 101 16.09 -6.10 13.68
N GLU A 102 17.32 -6.55 13.83
CA GLU A 102 18.34 -5.81 14.57
C GLU A 102 18.76 -4.57 13.80
N TYR A 103 18.97 -4.70 12.49
CA TYR A 103 19.24 -3.56 11.62
C TYR A 103 18.06 -2.60 11.57
N PHE A 104 16.85 -3.13 11.55
CA PHE A 104 15.63 -2.30 11.55
C PHE A 104 15.45 -1.47 12.84
N LYS A 105 16.00 -1.90 13.98
CA LYS A 105 16.04 -1.10 15.21
C LYS A 105 17.03 0.07 15.14
N GLN A 106 18.01 0.00 14.26
CA GLN A 106 19.11 0.97 14.12
C GLN A 106 19.02 1.78 12.82
N LEU A 107 17.82 1.91 12.25
CA LEU A 107 17.61 2.55 10.95
C LEU A 107 18.16 3.95 10.83
N ASP A 108 17.95 4.80 11.84
CA ASP A 108 18.43 6.19 11.81
C ASP A 108 19.97 6.25 11.81
N PHE A 109 20.62 5.37 12.55
CA PHE A 109 22.07 5.22 12.50
C PHE A 109 22.54 4.77 11.13
N MET A 110 21.95 3.68 10.58
CA MET A 110 22.30 3.17 9.25
C MET A 110 22.08 4.21 8.16
N ARG A 111 20.96 4.91 8.18
CA ARG A 111 20.67 5.99 7.21
C ARG A 111 21.74 7.08 7.25
N ASN A 112 22.07 7.58 8.43
CA ASN A 112 23.02 8.68 8.59
C ASN A 112 24.45 8.25 8.33
N ALA A 113 24.88 7.09 8.86
CA ALA A 113 26.25 6.60 8.74
C ALA A 113 26.58 6.10 7.32
N LEU A 114 25.63 5.45 6.65
CA LEU A 114 25.84 4.85 5.32
C LEU A 114 25.33 5.74 4.17
N GLY A 115 24.70 6.87 4.45
CA GLY A 115 24.16 7.76 3.43
C GLY A 115 22.96 7.17 2.66
N ILE A 116 22.24 6.21 3.24
CA ILE A 116 21.06 5.59 2.65
C ILE A 116 19.87 6.50 2.87
N ASN A 117 19.21 6.91 1.79
CA ASN A 117 18.10 7.86 1.87
C ASN A 117 16.79 7.22 2.34
N LEU A 118 16.52 5.98 1.89
CA LEU A 118 15.35 5.22 2.27
C LEU A 118 15.72 3.76 2.56
N ILE A 119 15.29 3.26 3.71
CA ILE A 119 15.37 1.83 4.04
C ILE A 119 13.95 1.28 4.09
N VAL A 120 13.70 0.19 3.35
CA VAL A 120 12.40 -0.46 3.26
C VAL A 120 12.48 -1.87 3.81
N ASN A 121 11.57 -2.19 4.75
CA ASN A 121 11.36 -3.55 5.25
C ASN A 121 10.00 -4.06 4.73
N PRO A 122 9.99 -4.98 3.75
CA PRO A 122 8.76 -5.49 3.15
C PRO A 122 7.83 -6.16 4.16
N GLU A 123 8.40 -6.90 5.10
CA GLU A 123 7.63 -7.64 6.10
C GLU A 123 6.97 -6.69 7.11
N TYR A 124 7.69 -5.67 7.55
CA TYR A 124 7.14 -4.64 8.43
C TYR A 124 6.07 -3.79 7.72
N ALA A 125 6.33 -3.38 6.49
CA ALA A 125 5.37 -2.61 5.69
C ALA A 125 4.07 -3.40 5.46
N THR A 126 4.19 -4.71 5.16
CA THR A 126 3.03 -5.60 5.00
C THR A 126 2.26 -5.76 6.32
N ALA A 127 2.97 -5.92 7.45
CA ALA A 127 2.34 -6.00 8.76
C ALA A 127 1.58 -4.72 9.12
N CYS A 128 2.13 -3.54 8.79
CA CYS A 128 1.44 -2.26 8.97
C CYS A 128 0.15 -2.18 8.16
N GLU A 129 0.17 -2.65 6.92
CA GLU A 129 -0.99 -2.67 6.05
C GLU A 129 -2.07 -3.61 6.59
N ILE A 130 -1.72 -4.84 6.96
CA ILE A 130 -2.66 -5.81 7.56
C ILE A 130 -3.22 -5.26 8.87
N SER A 131 -2.39 -4.70 9.75
CA SER A 131 -2.82 -4.08 11.01
C SER A 131 -3.83 -2.96 10.77
N ARG A 132 -3.65 -2.16 9.71
CA ARG A 132 -4.58 -1.11 9.31
C ARG A 132 -5.92 -1.69 8.86
N ILE A 133 -5.91 -2.71 7.99
CA ILE A 133 -7.09 -3.42 7.53
C ILE A 133 -7.89 -3.99 8.70
N LEU A 134 -7.23 -4.59 9.69
CA LEU A 134 -7.92 -5.19 10.85
C LEU A 134 -8.49 -4.15 11.82
N ARG A 135 -7.87 -2.98 11.93
CA ARG A 135 -8.40 -1.89 12.75
C ARG A 135 -9.59 -1.17 12.13
N PHE A 136 -9.75 -1.30 10.80
CA PHE A 136 -10.89 -0.78 10.04
C PHE A 136 -11.66 -1.93 9.40
N PRO A 137 -12.49 -2.66 10.16
CA PRO A 137 -13.12 -3.91 9.69
C PRO A 137 -14.02 -3.73 8.47
N ALA A 138 -14.63 -2.56 8.33
CA ALA A 138 -15.49 -2.24 7.17
C ALA A 138 -14.70 -1.93 5.89
N ALA A 139 -13.40 -1.64 6.00
CA ALA A 139 -12.57 -1.33 4.86
C ALA A 139 -11.96 -2.59 4.25
N ILE A 140 -11.97 -2.69 2.92
CA ILE A 140 -11.21 -3.69 2.17
C ILE A 140 -9.74 -3.25 2.14
N LYS A 141 -9.53 -1.95 1.88
CA LYS A 141 -8.23 -1.32 1.78
C LYS A 141 -8.29 0.10 2.37
N THR A 142 -7.21 0.54 2.95
CA THR A 142 -7.09 1.90 3.50
C THR A 142 -5.73 2.48 3.13
N GLU A 143 -5.73 3.60 2.43
CA GLU A 143 -4.52 4.39 2.16
C GLU A 143 -4.53 5.64 3.02
N THR A 144 -3.34 6.12 3.43
CA THR A 144 -3.24 7.28 4.32
C THR A 144 -2.38 8.37 3.72
N PHE A 145 -2.84 9.60 3.80
CA PHE A 145 -2.17 10.82 3.36
C PHE A 145 -1.91 11.76 4.54
N ALA A 146 -1.10 12.76 4.32
CA ALA A 146 -0.80 13.80 5.31
C ALA A 146 -0.36 13.23 6.68
N LYS A 147 0.55 12.24 6.65
CA LYS A 147 1.07 11.52 7.83
C LYS A 147 -0.02 10.79 8.62
N GLY A 148 -0.95 10.14 7.92
CA GLY A 148 -2.01 9.34 8.52
C GLY A 148 -3.24 10.14 8.98
N ARG A 149 -3.39 11.38 8.58
CA ARG A 149 -4.52 12.23 8.98
C ARG A 149 -5.71 12.14 8.04
N ILE A 150 -5.45 11.97 6.76
CA ILE A 150 -6.47 11.78 5.72
C ILE A 150 -6.43 10.30 5.34
N GLU A 151 -7.60 9.66 5.36
CA GLU A 151 -7.76 8.26 5.01
C GLU A 151 -8.59 8.15 3.73
N LEU A 152 -8.13 7.33 2.79
CA LEU A 152 -8.89 6.88 1.64
C LEU A 152 -9.25 5.42 1.87
N ILE A 153 -10.53 5.15 2.02
CA ILE A 153 -11.06 3.85 2.44
C ILE A 153 -11.87 3.23 1.31
N GLU A 154 -11.58 1.98 1.01
CA GLU A 154 -12.29 1.17 0.03
C GLU A 154 -13.26 0.21 0.73
N PHE A 155 -14.50 0.14 0.26
CA PHE A 155 -15.48 -0.85 0.72
C PHE A 155 -16.48 -1.22 -0.38
N ASN A 156 -17.03 -2.44 -0.28
CA ASN A 156 -17.99 -2.96 -1.25
C ASN A 156 -19.42 -2.58 -0.90
N ILE A 157 -20.24 -2.41 -1.92
CA ILE A 157 -21.68 -2.23 -1.80
C ILE A 157 -22.37 -3.56 -2.08
N SER A 158 -23.02 -4.12 -1.06
CA SER A 158 -23.92 -5.25 -1.19
C SER A 158 -25.32 -4.79 -1.60
N SER A 159 -26.14 -5.71 -2.10
CA SER A 159 -27.52 -5.41 -2.53
C SER A 159 -28.44 -4.90 -1.41
N ASP A 160 -28.16 -5.28 -0.18
CA ASP A 160 -28.87 -4.86 1.03
C ASP A 160 -28.29 -3.57 1.66
N ASN A 161 -27.21 -3.02 1.09
CA ASN A 161 -26.59 -1.81 1.61
C ASN A 161 -27.51 -0.59 1.42
N ALA A 162 -27.58 0.25 2.47
CA ALA A 162 -28.42 1.46 2.50
C ALA A 162 -28.08 2.50 1.40
N LEU A 163 -26.94 2.38 0.74
CA LEU A 163 -26.49 3.25 -0.36
C LEU A 163 -26.90 2.75 -1.75
N CYS A 164 -27.21 1.47 -1.88
CA CYS A 164 -27.57 0.86 -3.16
C CYS A 164 -28.81 1.54 -3.75
N GLY A 165 -28.75 1.92 -5.04
CA GLY A 165 -29.83 2.59 -5.77
C GLY A 165 -29.96 4.09 -5.48
N LYS A 166 -29.07 4.71 -4.71
CA LYS A 166 -29.12 6.14 -4.38
C LYS A 166 -28.10 6.94 -5.15
N ALA A 167 -28.48 8.16 -5.53
CA ALA A 167 -27.54 9.14 -6.05
C ALA A 167 -26.67 9.73 -4.93
N ILE A 168 -25.43 10.11 -5.25
CA ILE A 168 -24.47 10.63 -4.27
C ILE A 168 -25.01 11.88 -3.54
N PHE A 169 -25.71 12.78 -4.23
CA PHE A 169 -26.28 13.97 -3.58
C PHE A 169 -27.35 13.59 -2.53
N GLU A 170 -28.12 12.52 -2.74
CA GLU A 170 -29.09 12.01 -1.76
C GLU A 170 -28.40 11.44 -0.52
N ILE A 171 -27.25 10.78 -0.72
CA ILE A 171 -26.43 10.24 0.37
C ILE A 171 -25.94 11.38 1.27
N TYR A 172 -25.37 12.44 0.69
CA TYR A 172 -24.91 13.60 1.46
C TYR A 172 -26.04 14.31 2.20
N LYS A 173 -27.22 14.44 1.57
CA LYS A 173 -28.40 15.04 2.19
C LYS A 173 -28.93 14.21 3.38
N LYS A 174 -28.90 12.87 3.24
CA LYS A 174 -29.43 11.95 4.25
C LYS A 174 -28.52 11.83 5.48
N PHE A 175 -27.25 11.57 5.28
CA PHE A 175 -26.34 11.18 6.38
C PHE A 175 -25.72 12.38 7.10
N LYS A 176 -25.66 13.55 6.48
CA LYS A 176 -25.09 14.79 7.07
C LYS A 176 -23.70 14.60 7.69
N ILE A 177 -22.93 13.68 7.14
CA ILE A 177 -21.58 13.36 7.57
C ILE A 177 -20.60 14.00 6.60
N LYS A 178 -19.51 14.54 7.10
CA LYS A 178 -18.44 15.10 6.27
C LYS A 178 -17.61 13.98 5.68
N LEU A 179 -17.94 13.54 4.49
CA LEU A 179 -17.19 12.58 3.68
C LEU A 179 -17.25 12.97 2.21
N LEU A 180 -16.33 12.43 1.41
CA LEU A 180 -16.33 12.59 -0.03
C LEU A 180 -16.13 11.22 -0.70
N ILE A 181 -17.00 10.86 -1.63
CA ILE A 181 -16.84 9.69 -2.49
C ILE A 181 -15.92 10.09 -3.63
N CYS A 182 -14.69 9.53 -3.61
CA CYS A 182 -13.61 9.96 -4.49
C CYS A 182 -13.55 9.17 -5.80
N ALA A 183 -13.85 7.87 -5.73
CA ALA A 183 -13.90 7.00 -6.89
C ALA A 183 -14.90 5.86 -6.66
N VAL A 184 -15.45 5.35 -7.75
CA VAL A 184 -16.32 4.18 -7.78
C VAL A 184 -15.77 3.20 -8.81
N GLN A 185 -15.51 1.98 -8.38
CA GLN A 185 -15.20 0.88 -9.31
C GLN A 185 -16.47 0.06 -9.52
N ARG A 186 -16.87 -0.09 -10.79
CA ARG A 186 -17.99 -0.96 -11.22
C ARG A 186 -17.45 -1.97 -12.22
N GLY A 187 -17.33 -3.20 -11.80
CA GLY A 187 -16.64 -4.23 -12.59
C GLY A 187 -15.20 -3.82 -12.91
N ASN A 188 -14.88 -3.69 -14.19
CA ASN A 188 -13.56 -3.27 -14.65
C ASN A 188 -13.41 -1.77 -14.92
N GLU A 189 -14.45 -0.98 -14.76
CA GLU A 189 -14.45 0.46 -15.00
C GLU A 189 -14.28 1.27 -13.72
N VAL A 190 -13.66 2.44 -13.84
CA VAL A 190 -13.43 3.37 -12.73
C VAL A 190 -14.03 4.72 -13.07
N TYR A 191 -14.84 5.23 -12.17
CA TYR A 191 -15.51 6.51 -12.28
C TYR A 191 -15.03 7.45 -11.18
N ILE A 192 -14.78 8.71 -11.52
CA ILE A 192 -14.72 9.81 -10.56
C ILE A 192 -16.13 10.42 -10.54
N PRO A 193 -16.94 10.11 -9.53
CA PRO A 193 -18.37 10.36 -9.59
C PRO A 193 -18.70 11.83 -9.35
N ASN A 194 -19.79 12.31 -9.99
CA ASN A 194 -20.46 13.54 -9.65
C ASN A 194 -21.66 13.29 -8.71
N GLY A 195 -22.37 14.35 -8.32
CA GLY A 195 -23.52 14.25 -7.41
C GLY A 195 -24.65 13.37 -7.90
N ASP A 196 -24.86 13.28 -9.22
CA ASP A 196 -25.97 12.52 -9.85
C ASP A 196 -25.61 11.05 -10.07
N PHE A 197 -24.39 10.64 -9.78
CA PHE A 197 -23.95 9.25 -9.95
C PHE A 197 -24.71 8.33 -8.98
N VAL A 198 -25.35 7.29 -9.53
CA VAL A 198 -26.14 6.31 -8.77
C VAL A 198 -25.25 5.12 -8.39
N ILE A 199 -25.23 4.81 -7.11
CA ILE A 199 -24.51 3.67 -6.54
C ILE A 199 -25.29 2.38 -6.81
N GLU A 200 -24.60 1.33 -7.28
CA GLU A 200 -25.21 0.03 -7.57
C GLU A 200 -24.59 -1.09 -6.71
N SER A 201 -25.32 -2.21 -6.62
CA SER A 201 -24.79 -3.42 -5.98
C SER A 201 -23.57 -3.94 -6.72
N GLY A 202 -22.51 -4.30 -5.97
CA GLY A 202 -21.23 -4.72 -6.52
C GLY A 202 -20.23 -3.59 -6.76
N ASP A 203 -20.64 -2.32 -6.61
CA ASP A 203 -19.71 -1.19 -6.64
C ASP A 203 -18.72 -1.27 -5.48
N LYS A 204 -17.45 -0.94 -5.76
CA LYS A 204 -16.45 -0.65 -4.73
C LYS A 204 -16.28 0.86 -4.61
N LEU A 205 -16.59 1.41 -3.45
CA LEU A 205 -16.49 2.83 -3.19
C LEU A 205 -15.15 3.17 -2.53
N HIS A 206 -14.53 4.24 -3.01
CA HIS A 206 -13.38 4.87 -2.37
C HIS A 206 -13.83 6.19 -1.77
N ILE A 207 -13.81 6.27 -0.44
CA ILE A 207 -14.24 7.46 0.30
C ILE A 207 -13.09 8.09 1.07
N THR A 208 -13.11 9.41 1.22
CA THR A 208 -12.24 10.12 2.15
C THR A 208 -13.07 10.85 3.20
N ALA A 209 -12.62 10.77 4.44
CA ALA A 209 -13.18 11.49 5.57
C ALA A 209 -12.19 11.50 6.74
N SER A 210 -12.53 12.17 7.84
CA SER A 210 -11.82 11.98 9.10
C SER A 210 -12.10 10.58 9.66
N HIS A 211 -11.16 10.04 10.44
CA HIS A 211 -11.32 8.74 11.11
C HIS A 211 -12.67 8.61 11.88
N ARG A 212 -13.08 9.68 12.57
CA ARG A 212 -14.33 9.73 13.31
C ARG A 212 -15.55 9.69 12.40
N ASP A 213 -15.51 10.43 11.28
CA ASP A 213 -16.63 10.52 10.35
C ASP A 213 -16.80 9.21 9.56
N VAL A 214 -15.70 8.52 9.24
CA VAL A 214 -15.75 7.17 8.65
C VAL A 214 -16.47 6.20 9.56
N ALA A 215 -16.05 6.11 10.83
CA ALA A 215 -16.67 5.19 11.79
C ALA A 215 -18.18 5.45 11.96
N LYS A 216 -18.56 6.74 12.02
CA LYS A 216 -19.97 7.16 12.09
C LYS A 216 -20.74 6.76 10.84
N PHE A 217 -20.16 7.00 9.66
CA PHE A 217 -20.79 6.67 8.38
C PHE A 217 -21.02 5.17 8.23
N MET A 218 -19.99 4.35 8.52
CA MET A 218 -20.10 2.89 8.46
C MET A 218 -21.19 2.34 9.38
N HIS A 219 -21.32 2.91 10.57
CA HIS A 219 -22.39 2.56 11.49
C HIS A 219 -23.79 2.94 10.94
N GLU A 220 -23.93 4.14 10.34
CA GLU A 220 -25.22 4.62 9.83
C GLU A 220 -25.70 3.89 8.55
N ILE A 221 -24.76 3.37 7.73
CA ILE A 221 -25.11 2.59 6.54
C ILE A 221 -25.33 1.09 6.85
N GLY A 222 -25.32 0.72 8.15
CA GLY A 222 -25.58 -0.65 8.58
C GLY A 222 -24.40 -1.61 8.35
N VAL A 223 -23.23 -1.11 7.97
CA VAL A 223 -22.01 -1.88 7.98
C VAL A 223 -21.58 -2.02 9.43
N ILE A 224 -21.88 -3.19 10.03
CA ILE A 224 -21.60 -3.48 11.42
C ILE A 224 -20.10 -3.33 11.63
N ASN A 225 -19.71 -2.30 12.34
CA ASN A 225 -18.32 -2.03 12.70
C ASN A 225 -17.98 -2.88 13.93
N THR A 226 -17.94 -4.21 13.76
CA THR A 226 -17.45 -5.12 14.79
C THR A 226 -15.96 -4.86 14.94
N LYS A 227 -15.61 -4.13 15.99
CA LYS A 227 -14.21 -3.89 16.35
C LYS A 227 -13.53 -5.24 16.52
N VAL A 228 -12.53 -5.55 15.73
CA VAL A 228 -11.70 -6.75 15.87
C VAL A 228 -11.09 -6.74 17.27
N LYS A 229 -11.40 -7.75 18.08
CA LYS A 229 -10.86 -7.98 19.44
C LYS A 229 -9.94 -9.18 19.47
N THR A 230 -10.10 -10.09 18.51
CA THR A 230 -9.40 -11.37 18.44
C THR A 230 -8.92 -11.63 17.00
N ALA A 231 -7.70 -12.12 16.88
CA ALA A 231 -7.11 -12.47 15.58
C ALA A 231 -6.38 -13.82 15.65
N ILE A 232 -6.66 -14.70 14.71
CA ILE A 232 -5.85 -15.89 14.44
C ILE A 232 -4.94 -15.59 13.25
N ILE A 233 -3.64 -15.82 13.40
CA ILE A 233 -2.64 -15.67 12.36
C ILE A 233 -2.10 -17.06 12.03
N ILE A 234 -2.22 -17.47 10.77
CA ILE A 234 -1.68 -18.75 10.29
C ILE A 234 -0.32 -18.53 9.66
N GLY A 235 0.69 -19.20 10.22
CA GLY A 235 2.11 -19.05 9.88
C GLY A 235 2.82 -18.03 10.77
N GLY A 236 3.93 -18.44 11.38
CA GLY A 236 4.74 -17.67 12.34
C GLY A 236 5.90 -16.90 11.72
N GLY A 237 5.81 -16.50 10.44
CA GLY A 237 6.85 -15.81 9.71
C GLY A 237 7.20 -14.41 10.24
N ARG A 238 8.05 -13.68 9.49
CA ARG A 238 8.47 -12.31 9.86
C ARG A 238 7.30 -11.32 9.86
N ILE A 239 6.40 -11.42 8.88
CA ILE A 239 5.19 -10.57 8.81
C ILE A 239 4.33 -10.80 10.05
N SER A 240 4.10 -12.06 10.41
CA SER A 240 3.29 -12.45 11.56
C SER A 240 3.84 -11.91 12.86
N PHE A 241 5.15 -11.91 13.02
CA PHE A 241 5.82 -11.32 14.18
C PHE A 241 5.54 -9.82 14.33
N TYR A 242 5.76 -9.03 13.26
CA TYR A 242 5.49 -7.59 13.30
C TYR A 242 4.01 -7.28 13.47
N LEU A 243 3.15 -8.05 12.79
CA LEU A 243 1.71 -7.90 12.89
C LEU A 243 1.22 -8.17 14.31
N ALA A 244 1.61 -9.32 14.89
CA ALA A 244 1.22 -9.69 16.25
C ALA A 244 1.61 -8.62 17.27
N LYS A 245 2.83 -8.07 17.16
CA LYS A 245 3.28 -6.98 18.03
C LYS A 245 2.37 -5.76 17.94
N GLN A 246 2.03 -5.30 16.73
CA GLN A 246 1.16 -4.14 16.51
C GLN A 246 -0.27 -4.38 17.00
N LEU A 247 -0.81 -5.58 16.78
CA LEU A 247 -2.16 -5.93 17.23
C LEU A 247 -2.24 -5.99 18.75
N LEU A 248 -1.26 -6.61 19.41
CA LEU A 248 -1.17 -6.66 20.87
C LEU A 248 -1.04 -5.26 21.50
N GLU A 249 -0.24 -4.38 20.91
CA GLU A 249 -0.11 -2.97 21.31
C GLU A 249 -1.44 -2.20 21.13
N SER A 250 -2.27 -2.61 20.18
CA SER A 250 -3.61 -2.06 19.92
C SER A 250 -4.71 -2.69 20.78
N GLY A 251 -4.37 -3.62 21.69
CA GLY A 251 -5.30 -4.31 22.58
C GLY A 251 -6.08 -5.46 21.92
N ILE A 252 -5.67 -5.94 20.75
CA ILE A 252 -6.24 -7.11 20.08
C ILE A 252 -5.54 -8.37 20.60
N ARG A 253 -6.31 -9.38 20.99
CA ARG A 253 -5.78 -10.68 21.40
C ARG A 253 -5.34 -11.45 20.15
N VAL A 254 -4.13 -11.99 20.18
CA VAL A 254 -3.51 -12.66 19.03
C VAL A 254 -3.19 -14.09 19.36
N LYS A 255 -3.61 -15.00 18.48
CA LYS A 255 -3.19 -16.40 18.44
C LYS A 255 -2.41 -16.63 17.15
N ILE A 256 -1.25 -17.29 17.23
CA ILE A 256 -0.44 -17.67 16.05
C ILE A 256 -0.38 -19.17 15.98
N ILE A 257 -0.75 -19.75 14.85
CA ILE A 257 -0.60 -21.19 14.57
C ILE A 257 0.59 -21.35 13.62
N GLU A 258 1.60 -22.07 14.09
CA GLU A 258 2.87 -22.29 13.38
C GLU A 258 3.30 -23.75 13.51
N HIS A 259 3.67 -24.39 12.41
CA HIS A 259 4.02 -25.81 12.42
C HIS A 259 5.44 -26.09 12.92
N ASN A 260 6.35 -25.14 12.80
CA ASN A 260 7.76 -25.31 13.19
C ASN A 260 7.97 -25.05 14.68
N MET A 261 8.29 -26.09 15.43
CA MET A 261 8.49 -26.04 16.89
C MET A 261 9.57 -25.03 17.31
N ASN A 262 10.67 -24.90 16.57
CA ASN A 262 11.74 -23.96 16.93
C ASN A 262 11.23 -22.52 16.75
N ARG A 263 10.44 -22.28 15.70
CA ARG A 263 9.84 -20.99 15.47
C ARG A 263 8.77 -20.64 16.52
N CYS A 264 8.01 -21.64 16.96
CA CYS A 264 7.07 -21.45 18.07
C CYS A 264 7.78 -21.00 19.35
N LYS A 265 8.90 -21.63 19.71
CA LYS A 265 9.72 -21.25 20.87
C LYS A 265 10.21 -19.80 20.78
N GLU A 266 10.77 -19.42 19.62
CA GLU A 266 11.24 -18.05 19.36
C GLU A 266 10.09 -17.03 19.48
N LEU A 267 8.92 -17.35 18.91
CA LEU A 267 7.75 -16.47 19.01
C LEU A 267 7.27 -16.31 20.45
N THR A 268 7.22 -17.39 21.22
CA THR A 268 6.82 -17.37 22.65
C THR A 268 7.75 -16.48 23.46
N GLU A 269 9.05 -16.55 23.23
CA GLU A 269 10.04 -15.73 23.92
C GLU A 269 9.86 -14.21 23.60
N HIS A 270 9.59 -13.90 22.35
CA HIS A 270 9.56 -12.51 21.89
C HIS A 270 8.15 -11.86 21.92
N LEU A 271 7.09 -12.66 22.01
CA LEU A 271 5.68 -12.23 22.04
C LEU A 271 4.94 -12.85 23.24
N PRO A 272 5.34 -12.57 24.48
CA PRO A 272 4.81 -13.25 25.67
C PRO A 272 3.30 -13.02 25.93
N LYS A 273 2.67 -12.07 25.20
CA LYS A 273 1.23 -11.81 25.28
C LYS A 273 0.44 -12.48 24.14
N ALA A 274 1.11 -13.12 23.18
CA ALA A 274 0.44 -13.88 22.13
C ALA A 274 0.27 -15.33 22.54
N ASP A 275 -0.83 -15.94 22.11
CA ASP A 275 -1.08 -17.37 22.24
C ASP A 275 -0.42 -18.09 21.05
N ILE A 276 0.60 -18.92 21.29
CA ILE A 276 1.36 -19.62 20.26
C ILE A 276 0.99 -21.09 20.26
N VAL A 277 0.44 -21.57 19.16
CA VAL A 277 0.03 -22.95 18.95
C VAL A 277 0.96 -23.61 17.94
N CYS A 278 1.62 -24.71 18.37
CA CYS A 278 2.48 -25.50 17.47
C CYS A 278 1.63 -26.58 16.81
N ALA A 279 1.11 -26.27 15.61
CA ALA A 279 0.26 -27.16 14.84
C ALA A 279 0.25 -26.79 13.35
N ASP A 280 -0.30 -27.67 12.53
CA ASP A 280 -0.56 -27.39 11.12
C ASP A 280 -1.83 -26.55 10.96
N GLY A 281 -1.67 -25.28 10.59
CA GLY A 281 -2.77 -24.33 10.37
C GLY A 281 -3.60 -24.61 9.10
N THR A 282 -3.24 -25.58 8.26
CA THR A 282 -4.05 -26.04 7.13
C THR A 282 -5.07 -27.10 7.54
N ASP A 283 -4.90 -27.71 8.71
CA ASP A 283 -5.84 -28.72 9.23
C ASP A 283 -7.08 -28.07 9.82
N LYS A 284 -8.24 -28.39 9.22
CA LYS A 284 -9.55 -27.90 9.67
C LYS A 284 -9.89 -28.27 11.13
N HIS A 285 -9.37 -29.41 11.64
CA HIS A 285 -9.60 -29.84 13.00
C HIS A 285 -8.83 -28.95 14.00
N VAL A 286 -7.60 -28.61 13.65
CA VAL A 286 -6.79 -27.65 14.41
C VAL A 286 -7.50 -26.29 14.43
N LEU A 287 -7.93 -25.78 13.29
CA LEU A 287 -8.63 -24.50 13.21
C LEU A 287 -9.92 -24.48 14.05
N ALA A 288 -10.69 -25.58 14.03
CA ALA A 288 -11.91 -25.72 14.83
C ALA A 288 -11.60 -25.75 16.35
N GLN A 289 -10.59 -26.51 16.76
CA GLN A 289 -10.13 -26.58 18.18
C GLN A 289 -9.64 -25.22 18.68
N GLU A 290 -8.93 -24.49 17.82
CA GLU A 290 -8.37 -23.19 18.15
C GLU A 290 -9.38 -22.03 18.07
N GLY A 291 -10.61 -22.33 17.71
CA GLY A 291 -11.74 -21.42 17.85
C GLY A 291 -12.00 -20.51 16.66
N ILE A 292 -11.81 -21.01 15.43
CA ILE A 292 -12.11 -20.27 14.19
C ILE A 292 -13.53 -19.72 14.16
N ASP A 293 -14.49 -20.44 14.74
CA ASP A 293 -15.92 -20.06 14.79
C ASP A 293 -16.24 -18.89 15.75
N ARG A 294 -15.25 -18.45 16.52
CA ARG A 294 -15.42 -17.42 17.57
C ARG A 294 -14.44 -16.27 17.44
N VAL A 295 -13.61 -16.30 16.41
CA VAL A 295 -12.61 -15.26 16.16
C VAL A 295 -13.17 -14.16 15.27
N ASP A 296 -12.85 -12.92 15.58
CA ASP A 296 -13.31 -11.78 14.76
C ASP A 296 -12.51 -11.69 13.44
N SER A 297 -11.26 -12.15 13.44
CA SER A 297 -10.43 -12.07 12.24
C SER A 297 -9.45 -13.24 12.09
N LEU A 298 -9.17 -13.61 10.82
CA LEU A 298 -8.14 -14.56 10.45
C LEU A 298 -7.19 -13.96 9.41
N VAL A 299 -5.88 -14.19 9.60
CA VAL A 299 -4.84 -13.72 8.69
C VAL A 299 -4.01 -14.91 8.21
N ALA A 300 -4.09 -15.22 6.92
CA ALA A 300 -3.33 -16.32 6.30
C ALA A 300 -1.98 -15.80 5.76
N LEU A 301 -0.88 -16.20 6.41
CA LEU A 301 0.49 -15.73 6.15
C LEU A 301 1.51 -16.88 5.98
N THR A 302 1.07 -18.05 5.49
CA THR A 302 2.00 -19.15 5.19
C THR A 302 2.96 -18.79 4.05
N GLY A 303 3.92 -19.67 3.76
CA GLY A 303 4.85 -19.53 2.62
C GLY A 303 4.20 -19.76 1.27
N ILE A 304 3.04 -20.42 1.21
CA ILE A 304 2.40 -20.97 0.03
C ILE A 304 1.08 -20.23 -0.24
N ASP A 305 0.95 -19.65 -1.44
CA ASP A 305 -0.21 -18.85 -1.81
C ASP A 305 -1.50 -19.69 -1.83
N GLU A 306 -1.42 -20.91 -2.36
CA GLU A 306 -2.53 -21.86 -2.46
C GLU A 306 -3.08 -22.23 -1.07
N GLU A 307 -2.21 -22.47 -0.10
CA GLU A 307 -2.61 -22.72 1.29
C GLU A 307 -3.35 -21.51 1.88
N ASN A 308 -2.78 -20.31 1.70
CA ASN A 308 -3.41 -19.08 2.18
C ASN A 308 -4.80 -18.88 1.59
N MET A 309 -4.98 -19.19 0.30
CA MET A 309 -6.27 -19.13 -0.37
C MET A 309 -7.27 -20.11 0.23
N ILE A 310 -6.88 -21.38 0.38
CA ILE A 310 -7.76 -22.45 0.93
C ILE A 310 -8.15 -22.12 2.38
N ILE A 311 -7.20 -21.72 3.21
CA ILE A 311 -7.44 -21.30 4.60
C ILE A 311 -8.46 -20.15 4.64
N SER A 312 -8.30 -19.15 3.76
CA SER A 312 -9.18 -18.00 3.70
C SER A 312 -10.60 -18.36 3.25
N MET A 313 -10.73 -19.21 2.24
CA MET A 313 -12.03 -19.72 1.77
C MET A 313 -12.73 -20.56 2.85
N TYR A 314 -11.98 -21.42 3.56
CA TYR A 314 -12.50 -22.16 4.70
C TYR A 314 -12.97 -21.19 5.82
N SER A 315 -12.19 -20.20 6.15
CA SER A 315 -12.55 -19.20 7.16
C SER A 315 -13.82 -18.42 6.78
N GLN A 316 -14.01 -18.13 5.50
CA GLN A 316 -15.22 -17.51 4.99
C GLN A 316 -16.44 -18.42 5.16
N SER A 317 -16.29 -19.74 4.91
CA SER A 317 -17.35 -20.70 5.14
C SER A 317 -17.73 -20.86 6.62
N ARG A 318 -16.84 -20.42 7.53
CA ARG A 318 -17.05 -20.39 8.99
C ARG A 318 -17.52 -19.01 9.49
N PHE A 319 -17.88 -18.10 8.56
CA PHE A 319 -18.39 -16.76 8.86
C PHE A 319 -17.44 -15.89 9.69
N VAL A 320 -16.13 -16.02 9.50
CA VAL A 320 -15.15 -15.10 10.10
C VAL A 320 -15.34 -13.72 9.50
N ASP A 321 -15.58 -12.71 10.33
CA ASP A 321 -15.96 -11.35 9.87
C ASP A 321 -14.88 -10.69 9.02
N LYS A 322 -13.59 -10.86 9.40
CA LYS A 322 -12.48 -10.25 8.68
C LYS A 322 -11.39 -11.26 8.34
N ILE A 323 -11.16 -11.43 7.05
CA ILE A 323 -10.14 -12.35 6.53
C ILE A 323 -9.13 -11.55 5.72
N VAL A 324 -7.84 -11.75 6.01
CA VAL A 324 -6.75 -11.16 5.23
C VAL A 324 -5.87 -12.27 4.67
N THR A 325 -5.66 -12.25 3.37
CA THR A 325 -4.92 -13.29 2.65
C THR A 325 -3.65 -12.72 2.04
N LYS A 326 -2.49 -13.28 2.37
CA LYS A 326 -1.25 -12.97 1.67
C LYS A 326 -1.16 -13.78 0.38
N VAL A 327 -0.96 -13.08 -0.75
CA VAL A 327 -0.74 -13.68 -2.06
C VAL A 327 0.45 -13.01 -2.75
N ASN A 328 1.36 -13.81 -3.31
CA ASN A 328 2.51 -13.28 -4.05
C ASN A 328 2.27 -13.19 -5.56
N ARG A 329 1.41 -14.05 -6.13
CA ARG A 329 1.06 -14.09 -7.55
C ARG A 329 -0.21 -13.28 -7.82
N LEU A 330 -0.13 -12.30 -8.74
CA LEU A 330 -1.27 -11.42 -9.05
C LEU A 330 -2.48 -12.17 -9.62
N SER A 331 -2.24 -13.20 -10.45
CA SER A 331 -3.31 -14.05 -11.00
C SER A 331 -4.16 -14.70 -9.90
N PHE A 332 -3.57 -15.02 -8.77
CA PHE A 332 -4.30 -15.56 -7.62
C PHE A 332 -5.06 -14.49 -6.85
N ALA A 333 -4.56 -13.26 -6.82
CA ALA A 333 -5.28 -12.14 -6.21
C ALA A 333 -6.59 -11.87 -6.96
N GLU A 334 -6.56 -11.80 -8.29
CA GLU A 334 -7.75 -11.63 -9.13
C GLU A 334 -8.76 -12.78 -8.96
N LEU A 335 -8.26 -14.03 -8.87
CA LEU A 335 -9.10 -15.19 -8.62
C LEU A 335 -9.83 -15.10 -7.27
N MET A 336 -9.10 -14.68 -6.21
CA MET A 336 -9.65 -14.57 -4.86
C MET A 336 -10.71 -13.47 -4.73
N GLU A 337 -10.56 -12.34 -5.42
CA GLU A 337 -11.59 -11.29 -5.42
C GLU A 337 -12.96 -11.82 -5.87
N ASN A 338 -12.98 -12.76 -6.84
CA ASN A 338 -14.19 -13.40 -7.33
C ASN A 338 -14.82 -14.40 -6.33
N THR A 339 -14.08 -14.82 -5.31
CA THR A 339 -14.59 -15.74 -4.25
C THR A 339 -15.19 -15.03 -3.06
N GLY A 340 -15.18 -13.68 -3.03
CA GLY A 340 -15.69 -12.90 -1.91
C GLY A 340 -14.66 -12.66 -0.78
N VAL A 341 -13.41 -13.09 -0.95
CA VAL A 341 -12.30 -12.76 -0.05
C VAL A 341 -11.60 -11.51 -0.60
N TYR A 342 -11.92 -10.36 -0.06
CA TYR A 342 -11.53 -9.08 -0.64
C TYR A 342 -10.26 -8.46 -0.05
N SER A 343 -9.87 -8.83 1.16
CA SER A 343 -8.67 -8.25 1.80
C SER A 343 -7.43 -9.06 1.43
N ILE A 344 -6.85 -8.75 0.29
CA ILE A 344 -5.65 -9.42 -0.25
C ILE A 344 -4.45 -8.51 -0.11
N VAL A 345 -3.35 -9.03 0.42
CA VAL A 345 -2.09 -8.29 0.56
C VAL A 345 -0.99 -8.95 -0.25
N THR A 346 -0.29 -8.14 -1.03
CA THR A 346 0.83 -8.59 -1.87
C THR A 346 2.09 -7.83 -1.45
N PRO A 347 3.01 -8.46 -0.68
CA PRO A 347 4.17 -7.77 -0.10
C PRO A 347 5.06 -7.06 -1.13
N LYS A 348 5.23 -7.65 -2.32
CA LYS A 348 6.02 -7.04 -3.40
C LYS A 348 5.43 -5.71 -3.88
N ASN A 349 4.08 -5.64 -4.02
CA ASN A 349 3.40 -4.42 -4.46
C ASN A 349 3.46 -3.32 -3.39
N ILE A 350 3.28 -3.68 -2.11
CA ILE A 350 3.41 -2.74 -0.99
C ILE A 350 4.82 -2.14 -0.98
N THR A 351 5.85 -2.97 -1.15
CA THR A 351 7.24 -2.51 -1.19
C THR A 351 7.51 -1.61 -2.39
N ALA A 352 7.07 -2.03 -3.58
CA ALA A 352 7.23 -1.24 -4.80
C ALA A 352 6.54 0.12 -4.67
N ASN A 353 5.30 0.16 -4.18
CA ASN A 353 4.56 1.42 -3.99
C ASN A 353 5.28 2.40 -3.05
N ILE A 354 5.91 1.91 -1.98
CA ILE A 354 6.71 2.77 -1.08
C ILE A 354 7.91 3.37 -1.83
N ILE A 355 8.63 2.57 -2.61
CA ILE A 355 9.83 3.02 -3.33
C ILE A 355 9.44 3.96 -4.47
N ILE A 356 8.43 3.61 -5.27
CA ILE A 356 7.90 4.46 -6.35
C ILE A 356 7.37 5.79 -5.80
N GLY A 357 6.60 5.75 -4.71
CA GLY A 357 6.14 6.95 -4.04
C GLY A 357 7.28 7.87 -3.60
N TYR A 358 8.38 7.29 -3.06
CA TYR A 358 9.58 8.02 -2.73
C TYR A 358 10.26 8.62 -3.96
N ALA A 359 10.42 7.84 -5.05
CA ALA A 359 11.04 8.27 -6.30
C ALA A 359 10.25 9.43 -6.95
N ARG A 360 8.93 9.33 -6.97
CA ARG A 360 8.05 10.40 -7.48
C ARG A 360 8.14 11.67 -6.62
N ALA A 361 8.19 11.52 -5.30
CA ALA A 361 8.41 12.67 -4.40
C ALA A 361 9.75 13.37 -4.69
N MET A 362 10.75 12.64 -5.15
CA MET A 362 12.05 13.22 -5.57
C MET A 362 11.95 13.94 -6.91
N LYS A 363 11.29 13.37 -7.92
CA LYS A 363 11.01 14.07 -9.19
C LYS A 363 10.35 15.41 -8.90
N SER A 364 9.39 15.39 -7.99
CA SER A 364 8.65 16.57 -7.58
C SER A 364 9.48 17.61 -6.82
N ALA A 365 10.49 17.19 -6.07
CA ALA A 365 11.35 18.11 -5.31
C ALA A 365 12.29 18.96 -6.21
N LYS A 366 12.56 18.50 -7.44
CA LYS A 366 13.34 19.28 -8.43
C LYS A 366 12.46 20.31 -9.16
N ASP A 367 11.13 20.08 -9.29
CA ASP A 367 10.21 20.97 -10.04
C ASP A 367 8.76 21.03 -9.49
N THR A 368 8.32 20.14 -8.59
CA THR A 368 6.93 20.04 -8.14
C THR A 368 6.75 19.40 -6.76
N GLU A 369 5.62 19.56 -6.23
CA GLU A 369 5.01 19.54 -4.92
C GLU A 369 4.44 18.19 -4.46
N MET A 370 4.60 17.10 -5.23
CA MET A 370 4.06 15.76 -4.91
C MET A 370 4.82 15.09 -3.76
N ARG A 371 4.10 14.56 -2.76
CA ARG A 371 4.67 13.91 -1.57
C ARG A 371 4.40 12.43 -1.48
N THR A 372 3.22 12.01 -1.90
CA THR A 372 2.75 10.62 -1.77
C THR A 372 1.89 10.26 -2.97
N LEU A 373 2.01 9.03 -3.43
CA LEU A 373 1.14 8.47 -4.45
C LEU A 373 0.75 7.06 -4.04
N TYR A 374 -0.54 6.76 -4.21
CA TYR A 374 -1.09 5.42 -4.19
C TYR A 374 -1.79 5.12 -5.48
N ARG A 375 -1.53 3.96 -6.04
CA ARG A 375 -2.34 3.41 -7.11
C ARG A 375 -3.52 2.68 -6.51
N ILE A 376 -4.70 3.10 -6.85
CA ILE A 376 -5.97 2.55 -6.40
C ILE A 376 -6.69 1.87 -7.57
N VAL A 377 -7.67 1.03 -7.26
CA VAL A 377 -8.50 0.37 -8.28
C VAL A 377 -7.66 -0.38 -9.33
N ASN A 378 -6.81 -1.32 -8.89
CA ASN A 378 -5.96 -2.14 -9.77
C ASN A 378 -5.13 -1.29 -10.77
N ASN A 379 -4.51 -0.21 -10.28
CA ASN A 379 -3.71 0.75 -11.04
C ASN A 379 -4.48 1.60 -12.08
N LYS A 380 -5.82 1.59 -12.07
CA LYS A 380 -6.64 2.38 -13.01
C LYS A 380 -6.94 3.79 -12.53
N ALA A 381 -6.69 4.09 -11.27
CA ALA A 381 -6.75 5.42 -10.70
C ALA A 381 -5.57 5.66 -9.76
N GLU A 382 -5.25 6.92 -9.55
CA GLU A 382 -4.15 7.36 -8.69
C GLU A 382 -4.71 8.32 -7.63
N ALA A 383 -4.24 8.16 -6.39
CA ALA A 383 -4.49 9.10 -5.30
C ALA A 383 -3.15 9.70 -4.89
N MET A 384 -3.02 11.01 -4.97
CA MET A 384 -1.76 11.72 -4.84
C MET A 384 -1.85 12.85 -3.82
N GLU A 385 -0.76 13.06 -3.08
CA GLU A 385 -0.60 14.17 -2.15
C GLU A 385 0.34 15.22 -2.73
N PHE A 386 -0.14 16.46 -2.86
CA PHE A 386 0.64 17.61 -3.29
C PHE A 386 0.72 18.67 -2.19
N ARG A 387 1.82 19.42 -2.16
CA ARG A 387 1.92 20.64 -1.37
C ARG A 387 1.80 21.86 -2.27
N VAL A 388 0.96 22.80 -1.92
CA VAL A 388 0.86 24.09 -2.60
C VAL A 388 2.01 24.96 -2.14
N THR A 389 3.01 25.20 -3.01
CA THR A 389 4.24 25.93 -2.65
C THR A 389 4.25 27.36 -3.19
N ARG A 390 3.46 27.67 -4.20
CA ARG A 390 3.40 28.98 -4.86
C ARG A 390 1.97 29.39 -5.23
N GLU A 391 1.76 30.66 -5.43
CA GLU A 391 0.53 31.19 -5.99
C GLU A 391 0.37 30.76 -7.45
N SER A 392 -0.86 30.40 -7.82
CA SER A 392 -1.23 29.95 -9.16
C SER A 392 -2.71 30.20 -9.41
N GLU A 393 -3.22 29.82 -10.57
CA GLU A 393 -4.66 29.90 -10.85
C GLU A 393 -5.49 29.12 -9.82
N LEU A 394 -4.92 28.02 -9.29
CA LEU A 394 -5.57 27.19 -8.27
C LEU A 394 -5.72 27.87 -6.91
N THR A 395 -4.90 28.85 -6.58
CA THR A 395 -4.96 29.60 -5.31
C THR A 395 -5.74 30.91 -5.44
N SER A 396 -5.92 31.42 -6.66
CA SER A 396 -6.54 32.72 -6.90
C SER A 396 -8.07 32.67 -6.94
N LYS A 397 -8.66 31.51 -7.31
CA LYS A 397 -10.10 31.34 -7.55
C LYS A 397 -10.67 30.26 -6.64
N SER A 398 -12.01 30.23 -6.46
CA SER A 398 -12.70 29.07 -5.86
C SER A 398 -12.69 27.87 -6.82
N LEU A 399 -12.81 26.66 -6.27
CA LEU A 399 -12.75 25.42 -7.06
C LEU A 399 -13.87 25.36 -8.12
N SER A 400 -15.03 25.95 -7.86
CA SER A 400 -16.13 26.07 -8.83
C SER A 400 -15.81 26.96 -10.03
N GLN A 401 -14.86 27.91 -9.88
CA GLN A 401 -14.43 28.82 -10.94
C GLN A 401 -13.25 28.31 -11.75
N ILE A 402 -12.62 27.21 -11.29
CA ILE A 402 -11.47 26.62 -11.94
C ILE A 402 -11.94 25.50 -12.89
N LYS A 403 -11.50 25.56 -14.15
CA LYS A 403 -11.78 24.52 -15.11
C LYS A 403 -10.77 23.38 -14.95
N MET A 404 -11.17 22.32 -14.26
CA MET A 404 -10.37 21.11 -14.09
C MET A 404 -10.63 20.11 -15.22
N LYS A 405 -9.63 19.24 -15.50
CA LYS A 405 -9.79 18.09 -16.39
C LYS A 405 -10.90 17.18 -15.89
N ARG A 406 -11.54 16.47 -16.82
CA ARG A 406 -12.49 15.40 -16.46
C ARG A 406 -11.75 14.32 -15.65
N ASN A 407 -12.46 13.61 -14.79
CA ASN A 407 -11.91 12.53 -13.95
C ASN A 407 -10.74 12.97 -13.04
N VAL A 408 -10.80 14.21 -12.55
CA VAL A 408 -9.91 14.76 -11.51
C VAL A 408 -10.76 15.28 -10.37
N LEU A 409 -10.44 14.88 -9.15
CA LEU A 409 -11.14 15.31 -7.95
C LEU A 409 -10.13 15.71 -6.87
N ILE A 410 -10.32 16.88 -6.27
CA ILE A 410 -9.62 17.27 -5.05
C ILE A 410 -10.35 16.59 -3.89
N ALA A 411 -9.75 15.55 -3.32
CA ALA A 411 -10.37 14.69 -2.32
C ALA A 411 -10.31 15.27 -0.90
N ALA A 412 -9.24 15.99 -0.57
CA ALA A 412 -9.08 16.63 0.73
C ALA A 412 -8.02 17.74 0.69
N ILE A 413 -8.14 18.70 1.59
CA ILE A 413 -7.15 19.76 1.83
C ILE A 413 -6.77 19.69 3.31
N LEU A 414 -5.47 19.67 3.61
CA LEU A 414 -4.95 19.84 4.95
C LEU A 414 -4.34 21.23 5.08
N ARG A 415 -4.98 22.09 5.87
CA ARG A 415 -4.55 23.47 6.19
C ARG A 415 -4.37 23.61 7.70
N ASN A 416 -3.20 24.07 8.14
CA ASN A 416 -2.91 24.29 9.56
C ASN A 416 -3.32 23.10 10.46
N ASN A 417 -2.99 21.88 10.03
CA ASN A 417 -3.35 20.64 10.72
C ASN A 417 -4.85 20.29 10.77
N LYS A 418 -5.72 21.02 10.06
CA LYS A 418 -7.16 20.74 9.95
C LYS A 418 -7.48 20.17 8.58
N ILE A 419 -8.28 19.11 8.57
CA ILE A 419 -8.79 18.52 7.33
C ILE A 419 -10.00 19.33 6.87
N ILE A 420 -9.97 19.76 5.62
CA ILE A 420 -11.05 20.42 4.90
C ILE A 420 -11.45 19.47 3.78
N LEU A 421 -12.69 19.04 3.77
CA LEU A 421 -13.29 18.39 2.61
C LEU A 421 -13.76 19.49 1.65
N PRO A 422 -13.16 19.57 0.44
CA PRO A 422 -13.41 20.69 -0.44
C PRO A 422 -14.81 20.64 -1.02
N ASP A 423 -15.37 21.81 -1.22
CA ASP A 423 -16.59 22.09 -1.99
C ASP A 423 -16.30 23.12 -3.09
N GLY A 424 -17.30 23.50 -3.87
CA GLY A 424 -17.15 24.47 -4.95
C GLY A 424 -16.66 25.86 -4.49
N GLU A 425 -16.94 26.27 -3.26
CA GLU A 425 -16.54 27.56 -2.70
C GLU A 425 -15.14 27.54 -2.07
N SER A 426 -14.58 26.35 -1.88
CA SER A 426 -13.24 26.17 -1.29
C SER A 426 -12.16 26.75 -2.19
N LYS A 427 -11.13 27.36 -1.57
CA LYS A 427 -9.93 27.87 -2.25
C LYS A 427 -8.70 27.20 -1.69
N LEU A 428 -7.72 26.96 -2.56
CA LEU A 428 -6.40 26.52 -2.12
C LEU A 428 -5.56 27.72 -1.66
N GLU A 429 -4.71 27.50 -0.67
CA GLU A 429 -3.77 28.50 -0.15
C GLU A 429 -2.34 27.95 -0.19
N VAL A 430 -1.38 28.84 -0.36
CA VAL A 430 0.03 28.46 -0.25
C VAL A 430 0.28 27.87 1.13
N GLY A 431 0.91 26.69 1.17
CA GLY A 431 1.12 25.93 2.40
C GLY A 431 0.10 24.80 2.64
N ASP A 432 -0.98 24.71 1.87
CA ASP A 432 -1.91 23.58 1.93
C ASP A 432 -1.23 22.28 1.49
N THR A 433 -1.69 21.17 2.05
CA THR A 433 -1.46 19.84 1.49
C THR A 433 -2.77 19.35 0.88
N VAL A 434 -2.74 18.98 -0.39
CA VAL A 434 -3.93 18.63 -1.17
C VAL A 434 -3.84 17.17 -1.59
N VAL A 435 -4.92 16.42 -1.40
CA VAL A 435 -5.05 15.04 -1.92
C VAL A 435 -5.93 15.08 -3.17
N ILE A 436 -5.41 14.53 -4.27
CA ILE A 436 -6.09 14.48 -5.56
C ILE A 436 -6.31 13.02 -5.94
N VAL A 437 -7.51 12.70 -6.43
CA VAL A 437 -7.85 11.39 -7.00
C VAL A 437 -8.16 11.59 -8.49
N THR A 438 -7.56 10.76 -9.35
CA THR A 438 -7.68 10.89 -10.80
C THR A 438 -7.44 9.57 -11.52
N THR A 439 -7.99 9.45 -12.73
CA THR A 439 -7.67 8.36 -13.68
C THR A 439 -6.58 8.76 -14.68
N HIS A 440 -6.07 10.00 -14.60
CA HIS A 440 -4.99 10.49 -15.45
C HIS A 440 -3.65 10.43 -14.72
N HIS A 441 -2.59 10.26 -15.49
CA HIS A 441 -1.24 10.45 -14.95
C HIS A 441 -0.96 11.94 -14.77
N ILE A 442 -0.70 12.36 -13.52
CA ILE A 442 -0.39 13.75 -13.15
C ILE A 442 0.96 13.78 -12.44
N THR A 443 1.80 14.72 -12.82
CA THR A 443 3.12 14.91 -12.20
C THR A 443 3.19 16.21 -11.40
N THR A 444 2.41 17.21 -11.79
CA THR A 444 2.36 18.53 -11.13
C THR A 444 0.95 18.91 -10.72
N LEU A 445 0.81 19.76 -9.71
CA LEU A 445 -0.51 20.29 -9.32
C LEU A 445 -1.17 21.08 -10.47
N GLY A 446 -0.39 21.72 -11.36
CA GLY A 446 -0.90 22.41 -12.53
C GLY A 446 -1.53 21.49 -13.58
N ASP A 447 -1.14 20.21 -13.62
CA ASP A 447 -1.65 19.25 -14.61
C ASP A 447 -3.14 18.92 -14.44
N ILE A 448 -3.76 19.34 -13.33
CA ILE A 448 -5.21 19.16 -13.11
C ILE A 448 -6.05 20.15 -13.89
N LEU A 449 -5.49 21.24 -14.36
CA LEU A 449 -6.18 22.26 -15.15
C LEU A 449 -6.50 21.75 -16.57
N ALA A 450 -7.68 22.16 -17.09
CA ALA A 450 -8.17 21.74 -18.42
C ALA A 450 -7.53 22.53 -19.57
#